data_22940fd453b33c04049b5627efad80b8
#
_entry.id   22940fd453b33c04049b5627efad80b8
#
_cell.length_a   1.000
_cell.length_b   1.000
_cell.length_c   1.000
_cell.angle_alpha   90.00
_cell.angle_beta   90.00
_cell.angle_gamma   90.00
#
_symmetry.space_group_name_H-M   'P 1'
#
loop_
_entity.id
_entity.type
_entity.pdbx_description
1 polymer ?
#
loop_
_entity_poly.entity_id
_entity_poly.type
_entity_poly.pdbx_seq_one_letter_code
_entity_poly.pdbx_strand_id
1 'polypeptide(L)'
;MTSSLLIPTVIENTGRTERAYDIFSMLLNNRIIFLGAAIDDRLANLVVAQLLYLNQQDPEQEISLYIHSPGGNVYAGLAIYDTMQAISNPIATWAVGLTASMGTILLAAGTAGRRIALSHATIHMHPAGGGTQGYTTDVEIQYKELKRMDDLGQAILAKHTGQSVETIAADFERDRWMDAETAKAYGLVDQVSAQSIKAVAEG
;
A
#
# COMPACT_ATOMS: atom_id res chain seq x y z
N MET A 1 -2.22 28.45 4.90
CA MET A 1 -2.05 28.51 3.44
C MET A 1 -1.53 27.14 3.01
N THR A 2 -2.36 26.30 2.44
CA THR A 2 -1.93 25.02 1.86
C THR A 2 -1.16 25.35 0.58
N SER A 3 0.15 25.16 0.63
CA SER A 3 1.00 25.23 -0.56
C SER A 3 0.51 24.17 -1.54
N SER A 4 -0.14 24.58 -2.61
CA SER A 4 -0.47 23.68 -3.72
C SER A 4 0.85 23.24 -4.34
N LEU A 5 1.21 21.96 -4.17
CA LEU A 5 2.33 21.38 -4.89
C LEU A 5 2.05 21.46 -6.40
N LEU A 6 2.97 22.09 -7.11
CA LEU A 6 2.87 22.19 -8.57
C LEU A 6 3.19 20.80 -9.15
N ILE A 7 2.19 20.15 -9.73
CA ILE A 7 2.37 18.86 -10.40
C ILE A 7 2.97 19.15 -11.79
N PRO A 8 4.17 18.63 -12.09
CA PRO A 8 4.81 18.88 -13.37
C PRO A 8 4.07 18.19 -14.52
N THR A 9 4.07 18.84 -15.66
CA THR A 9 3.55 18.31 -16.92
C THR A 9 4.71 17.73 -17.73
N VAL A 10 4.53 16.51 -18.25
CA VAL A 10 5.46 15.83 -19.16
C VAL A 10 4.86 15.83 -20.56
N ILE A 11 5.66 16.20 -21.55
CA ILE A 11 5.27 16.16 -22.97
C ILE A 11 5.86 14.92 -23.61
N GLU A 12 5.00 14.01 -24.05
CA GLU A 12 5.38 12.84 -24.85
C GLU A 12 5.27 13.20 -26.33
N ASN A 13 6.37 13.02 -27.08
CA ASN A 13 6.39 13.26 -28.51
C ASN A 13 6.55 11.93 -29.24
N THR A 14 5.50 11.50 -29.96
CA THR A 14 5.48 10.27 -30.76
C THR A 14 5.93 10.49 -32.22
N GLY A 15 6.51 11.65 -32.53
CA GLY A 15 6.93 12.04 -33.88
C GLY A 15 5.80 12.50 -34.80
N ARG A 16 4.54 12.23 -34.45
CA ARG A 16 3.33 12.68 -35.17
C ARG A 16 2.37 13.50 -34.32
N THR A 17 2.42 13.31 -33.02
CA THR A 17 1.53 14.01 -32.07
C THR A 17 2.29 14.29 -30.79
N GLU A 18 2.04 15.45 -30.20
CA GLU A 18 2.47 15.78 -28.85
C GLU A 18 1.30 15.60 -27.90
N ARG A 19 1.51 14.91 -26.79
CA ARG A 19 0.53 14.75 -25.72
C ARG A 19 1.13 15.23 -24.41
N ALA A 20 0.39 16.05 -23.69
CA ALA A 20 0.79 16.55 -22.38
C ALA A 20 0.07 15.73 -21.30
N TYR A 21 0.82 15.17 -20.38
CA TYR A 21 0.31 14.45 -19.21
C TYR A 21 0.86 15.10 -17.93
N ASP A 22 0.10 15.10 -16.86
CA ASP A 22 0.71 15.27 -15.55
C ASP A 22 1.55 14.02 -15.22
N ILE A 23 2.51 14.17 -14.29
CA ILE A 23 3.46 13.07 -13.98
C ILE A 23 2.75 11.81 -13.47
N PHE A 24 1.65 11.94 -12.70
CA PHE A 24 0.93 10.78 -12.16
C PHE A 24 0.14 10.06 -13.26
N SER A 25 -0.47 10.80 -14.20
CA SER A 25 -1.11 10.21 -15.38
C SER A 25 -0.09 9.48 -16.27
N MET A 26 1.12 10.03 -16.41
CA MET A 26 2.21 9.35 -17.15
C MET A 26 2.66 8.07 -16.44
N LEU A 27 2.81 8.09 -15.12
CA LEU A 27 3.12 6.89 -14.33
C LEU A 27 2.02 5.83 -14.46
N LEU A 28 0.75 6.25 -14.42
CA LEU A 28 -0.39 5.34 -14.57
C LEU A 28 -0.40 4.65 -15.95
N ASN A 29 -0.05 5.37 -17.02
CA ASN A 29 0.12 4.76 -18.35
C ASN A 29 1.20 3.68 -18.37
N ASN A 30 2.22 3.81 -17.50
CA ASN A 30 3.25 2.80 -17.28
C ASN A 30 2.88 1.79 -16.18
N ARG A 31 1.60 1.70 -15.82
CA ARG A 31 1.05 0.80 -14.81
C ARG A 31 1.64 0.98 -13.41
N ILE A 32 2.07 2.21 -13.11
CA ILE A 32 2.62 2.59 -11.81
C ILE A 32 1.59 3.43 -11.06
N ILE A 33 1.22 2.97 -9.88
CA ILE A 33 0.38 3.68 -8.92
C ILE A 33 1.26 4.15 -7.76
N PHE A 34 1.09 5.40 -7.33
CA PHE A 34 1.84 5.96 -6.23
C PHE A 34 0.91 6.31 -5.05
N LEU A 35 1.04 5.57 -3.95
CA LEU A 35 0.34 5.80 -2.69
C LEU A 35 1.27 6.60 -1.76
N GLY A 36 1.25 7.94 -1.90
CA GLY A 36 2.23 8.86 -1.34
C GLY A 36 1.70 9.75 -0.21
N ALA A 37 0.62 9.36 0.48
CA ALA A 37 0.01 10.15 1.56
C ALA A 37 -0.66 9.25 2.60
N ALA A 38 -1.25 9.87 3.64
CA ALA A 38 -2.13 9.16 4.56
C ALA A 38 -3.37 8.62 3.82
N ILE A 39 -3.77 7.39 4.16
CA ILE A 39 -4.88 6.69 3.53
C ILE A 39 -6.19 7.21 4.11
N ASP A 40 -6.89 7.99 3.31
CA ASP A 40 -8.27 8.43 3.53
C ASP A 40 -9.19 7.89 2.42
N ASP A 41 -10.48 8.17 2.51
CA ASP A 41 -11.47 7.71 1.52
C ASP A 41 -11.18 8.24 0.11
N ARG A 42 -10.64 9.46 -0.01
CA ARG A 42 -10.34 10.06 -1.31
C ARG A 42 -9.19 9.36 -2.00
N LEU A 43 -8.10 9.13 -1.25
CA LEU A 43 -6.94 8.41 -1.77
C LEU A 43 -7.30 6.96 -2.09
N ALA A 44 -8.07 6.31 -1.21
CA ALA A 44 -8.52 4.93 -1.44
C ALA A 44 -9.36 4.81 -2.70
N ASN A 45 -10.36 5.67 -2.88
CA ASN A 45 -11.19 5.65 -4.09
C ASN A 45 -10.38 5.90 -5.36
N LEU A 46 -9.36 6.77 -5.31
CA LEU A 46 -8.47 7.02 -6.43
C LEU A 46 -7.65 5.77 -6.77
N VAL A 47 -7.03 5.14 -5.78
CA VAL A 47 -6.22 3.93 -5.99
C VAL A 47 -7.09 2.77 -6.49
N VAL A 48 -8.27 2.57 -5.93
CA VAL A 48 -9.25 1.58 -6.38
C VAL A 48 -9.62 1.82 -7.85
N ALA A 49 -9.93 3.06 -8.24
CA ALA A 49 -10.27 3.39 -9.63
C ALA A 49 -9.09 3.11 -10.58
N GLN A 50 -7.86 3.42 -10.17
CA GLN A 50 -6.65 3.13 -10.94
C GLN A 50 -6.40 1.63 -11.11
N LEU A 51 -6.57 0.83 -10.05
CA LEU A 51 -6.45 -0.63 -10.10
C LEU A 51 -7.48 -1.23 -11.06
N LEU A 52 -8.75 -0.83 -10.95
CA LEU A 52 -9.82 -1.31 -11.84
C LEU A 52 -9.59 -0.90 -13.28
N TYR A 53 -9.14 0.32 -13.53
CA TYR A 53 -8.78 0.81 -14.86
C TYR A 53 -7.67 -0.03 -15.49
N LEU A 54 -6.59 -0.28 -14.76
CA LEU A 54 -5.46 -1.07 -15.25
C LEU A 54 -5.82 -2.54 -15.47
N ASN A 55 -6.68 -3.10 -14.61
CA ASN A 55 -7.20 -4.45 -14.80
C ASN A 55 -8.04 -4.56 -16.08
N GLN A 56 -8.86 -3.55 -16.37
CA GLN A 56 -9.66 -3.51 -17.59
C GLN A 56 -8.81 -3.36 -18.86
N GLN A 57 -7.67 -2.62 -18.78
CA GLN A 57 -6.78 -2.43 -19.92
C GLN A 57 -6.04 -3.73 -20.30
N ASP A 58 -5.47 -4.42 -19.33
CA ASP A 58 -4.80 -5.70 -19.51
C ASP A 58 -4.77 -6.45 -18.17
N PRO A 59 -5.56 -7.52 -17.99
CA PRO A 59 -5.65 -8.26 -16.74
C PRO A 59 -4.44 -9.13 -16.42
N GLU A 60 -3.54 -9.38 -17.39
CA GLU A 60 -2.37 -10.23 -17.21
C GLU A 60 -1.11 -9.42 -16.87
N GLN A 61 -1.08 -8.15 -17.26
CA GLN A 61 0.11 -7.32 -17.10
C GLN A 61 0.23 -6.80 -15.65
N GLU A 62 1.46 -6.85 -15.10
CA GLU A 62 1.78 -6.42 -13.75
C GLU A 62 1.44 -4.95 -13.49
N ILE A 63 0.99 -4.67 -12.27
CA ILE A 63 0.81 -3.33 -11.71
C ILE A 63 1.86 -3.12 -10.63
N SER A 64 2.56 -1.98 -10.66
CA SER A 64 3.51 -1.57 -9.62
C SER A 64 2.87 -0.55 -8.68
N LEU A 65 2.74 -0.89 -7.39
CA LEU A 65 2.21 -0.02 -6.34
C LEU A 65 3.36 0.46 -5.44
N TYR A 66 3.74 1.72 -5.58
CA TYR A 66 4.75 2.38 -4.76
C TYR A 66 4.10 2.99 -3.52
N ILE A 67 4.59 2.64 -2.33
CA ILE A 67 3.99 2.99 -1.06
C ILE A 67 4.96 3.84 -0.23
N HIS A 68 4.58 5.11 0.01
CA HIS A 68 5.20 6.03 0.94
C HIS A 68 4.10 6.64 1.80
N SER A 69 3.68 5.93 2.84
CA SER A 69 2.47 6.26 3.59
C SER A 69 2.62 5.95 5.09
N PRO A 70 2.15 6.83 5.96
CA PRO A 70 2.03 6.53 7.39
C PRO A 70 0.89 5.56 7.72
N GLY A 71 0.15 5.07 6.73
CA GLY A 71 -1.11 4.36 6.91
C GLY A 71 -2.30 5.31 6.96
N GLY A 72 -3.35 4.96 7.70
CA GLY A 72 -4.53 5.80 7.82
C GLY A 72 -5.80 5.01 8.15
N ASN A 73 -6.93 5.41 7.58
CA ASN A 73 -8.23 4.81 7.85
C ASN A 73 -8.27 3.34 7.44
N VAL A 74 -8.67 2.46 8.36
CA VAL A 74 -8.68 1.01 8.15
C VAL A 74 -9.66 0.61 7.04
N TYR A 75 -10.87 1.16 7.02
CA TYR A 75 -11.86 0.83 5.99
C TYR A 75 -11.43 1.28 4.60
N ALA A 76 -10.83 2.47 4.51
CA ALA A 76 -10.25 2.98 3.27
C ALA A 76 -9.11 2.07 2.77
N GLY A 77 -8.24 1.63 3.69
CA GLY A 77 -7.16 0.68 3.36
C GLY A 77 -7.68 -0.70 2.96
N LEU A 78 -8.73 -1.20 3.61
CA LEU A 78 -9.37 -2.47 3.24
C LEU A 78 -10.02 -2.41 1.85
N ALA A 79 -10.59 -1.27 1.45
CA ALA A 79 -11.11 -1.11 0.08
C ALA A 79 -10.01 -1.29 -0.98
N ILE A 80 -8.80 -0.76 -0.73
CA ILE A 80 -7.64 -0.98 -1.59
C ILE A 80 -7.22 -2.46 -1.54
N TYR A 81 -7.08 -3.02 -0.34
CA TYR A 81 -6.69 -4.42 -0.14
C TYR A 81 -7.59 -5.39 -0.88
N ASP A 82 -8.91 -5.28 -0.69
CA ASP A 82 -9.88 -6.18 -1.31
C ASP A 82 -9.85 -6.03 -2.84
N THR A 83 -9.66 -4.81 -3.35
CA THR A 83 -9.51 -4.59 -4.80
C THR A 83 -8.23 -5.24 -5.33
N MET A 84 -7.10 -5.12 -4.61
CA MET A 84 -5.86 -5.80 -4.97
C MET A 84 -6.01 -7.33 -5.03
N GLN A 85 -6.84 -7.91 -4.14
CA GLN A 85 -7.10 -9.35 -4.12
C GLN A 85 -8.14 -9.80 -5.14
N ALA A 86 -9.02 -8.90 -5.60
CA ALA A 86 -10.12 -9.21 -6.52
C ALA A 86 -9.71 -9.16 -8.01
N ILE A 87 -8.74 -8.31 -8.35
CA ILE A 87 -8.24 -8.21 -9.73
C ILE A 87 -7.26 -9.35 -10.04
N SER A 88 -7.13 -9.71 -11.33
CA SER A 88 -6.25 -10.80 -11.76
C SER A 88 -4.80 -10.40 -11.97
N ASN A 89 -4.52 -9.10 -12.08
CA ASN A 89 -3.16 -8.62 -12.30
C ASN A 89 -2.20 -9.03 -11.18
N PRO A 90 -0.97 -9.46 -11.49
CA PRO A 90 0.09 -9.47 -10.52
C PRO A 90 0.35 -8.05 -10.01
N ILE A 91 0.52 -7.89 -8.71
CA ILE A 91 0.81 -6.57 -8.11
C ILE A 91 2.17 -6.62 -7.43
N ALA A 92 3.13 -5.88 -7.99
CA ALA A 92 4.40 -5.62 -7.34
C ALA A 92 4.24 -4.45 -6.36
N THR A 93 4.52 -4.67 -5.08
CA THR A 93 4.48 -3.62 -4.05
C THR A 93 5.88 -3.16 -3.69
N TRP A 94 6.04 -1.85 -3.53
CA TRP A 94 7.34 -1.21 -3.28
C TRP A 94 7.27 -0.32 -2.04
N ALA A 95 8.01 -0.65 -0.98
CA ALA A 95 8.20 0.24 0.16
C ALA A 95 9.24 1.30 -0.17
N VAL A 96 8.82 2.57 -0.09
CA VAL A 96 9.66 3.75 -0.36
C VAL A 96 9.60 4.69 0.85
N GLY A 97 10.76 5.02 1.45
CA GLY A 97 10.80 5.87 2.62
C GLY A 97 10.09 5.24 3.82
N LEU A 98 8.91 5.73 4.19
CA LEU A 98 8.09 5.18 5.28
C LEU A 98 6.88 4.41 4.72
N THR A 99 6.73 3.16 5.17
CA THR A 99 5.53 2.34 4.92
C THR A 99 5.03 1.83 6.25
N ALA A 100 3.90 2.37 6.74
CA ALA A 100 3.43 2.13 8.10
C ALA A 100 1.94 1.75 8.17
N SER A 101 1.57 1.01 9.24
CA SER A 101 0.17 0.71 9.58
C SER A 101 -0.57 0.04 8.40
N MET A 102 -1.69 0.60 7.94
CA MET A 102 -2.39 0.12 6.73
C MET A 102 -1.48 0.06 5.50
N GLY A 103 -0.47 0.95 5.38
CA GLY A 103 0.52 0.87 4.30
C GLY A 103 1.34 -0.42 4.35
N THR A 104 1.68 -0.91 5.56
CA THR A 104 2.38 -2.20 5.75
C THR A 104 1.50 -3.39 5.36
N ILE A 105 0.21 -3.34 5.64
CA ILE A 105 -0.76 -4.36 5.22
C ILE A 105 -0.82 -4.41 3.68
N LEU A 106 -0.93 -3.26 3.01
CA LEU A 106 -0.94 -3.20 1.55
C LEU A 106 0.39 -3.64 0.93
N LEU A 107 1.52 -3.32 1.55
CA LEU A 107 2.84 -3.81 1.14
C LEU A 107 2.90 -5.34 1.16
N ALA A 108 2.52 -5.95 2.29
CA ALA A 108 2.51 -7.39 2.47
C ALA A 108 1.52 -8.10 1.52
N ALA A 109 0.44 -7.41 1.10
CA ALA A 109 -0.62 -7.93 0.24
C ALA A 109 -0.25 -8.04 -1.25
N GLY A 110 0.93 -7.59 -1.66
CA GLY A 110 1.45 -7.77 -3.01
C GLY A 110 1.59 -9.24 -3.38
N THR A 111 1.72 -9.49 -4.67
CA THR A 111 1.94 -10.84 -5.21
C THR A 111 3.23 -11.44 -4.62
N ALA A 112 3.16 -12.68 -4.14
CA ALA A 112 4.30 -13.37 -3.56
C ALA A 112 5.49 -13.39 -4.54
N GLY A 113 6.69 -13.08 -4.04
CA GLY A 113 7.92 -12.91 -4.83
C GLY A 113 8.08 -11.53 -5.44
N ARG A 114 7.08 -10.63 -5.33
CA ARG A 114 7.05 -9.30 -5.95
C ARG A 114 6.84 -8.17 -4.95
N ARG A 115 7.14 -8.41 -3.67
CA ARG A 115 7.08 -7.40 -2.60
C ARG A 115 8.51 -6.92 -2.32
N ILE A 116 8.76 -5.65 -2.54
CA ILE A 116 10.11 -5.09 -2.54
C ILE A 116 10.20 -3.93 -1.53
N ALA A 117 11.29 -3.87 -0.78
CA ALA A 117 11.66 -2.68 -0.02
C ALA A 117 12.91 -2.04 -0.63
N LEU A 118 12.93 -0.72 -0.76
CA LEU A 118 14.17 -0.01 -1.03
C LEU A 118 15.09 -0.08 0.20
N SER A 119 16.40 -0.06 0.02
CA SER A 119 17.39 -0.35 1.07
C SER A 119 17.30 0.52 2.33
N HIS A 120 16.75 1.72 2.22
CA HIS A 120 16.54 2.64 3.34
C HIS A 120 15.06 2.84 3.69
N ALA A 121 14.17 1.99 3.17
CA ALA A 121 12.78 2.03 3.57
C ALA A 121 12.63 1.58 5.03
N THR A 122 11.75 2.27 5.73
CA THR A 122 11.34 1.92 7.09
C THR A 122 9.93 1.36 7.04
N ILE A 123 9.75 0.19 7.61
CA ILE A 123 8.46 -0.48 7.69
C ILE A 123 8.00 -0.46 9.16
N HIS A 124 6.75 -0.11 9.40
CA HIS A 124 6.22 0.01 10.75
C HIS A 124 4.86 -0.66 10.85
N MET A 125 4.70 -1.53 11.83
CA MET A 125 3.43 -2.17 12.15
C MET A 125 3.04 -1.88 13.61
N HIS A 126 1.76 -1.72 13.84
CA HIS A 126 1.15 -1.48 15.15
C HIS A 126 -0.34 -1.89 15.13
N PRO A 127 -0.97 -2.09 16.30
CA PRO A 127 -2.39 -2.45 16.38
C PRO A 127 -3.27 -1.34 15.82
N ALA A 128 -4.52 -1.69 15.49
CA ALA A 128 -5.51 -0.71 15.09
C ALA A 128 -5.76 0.27 16.25
N GLY A 129 -5.58 1.57 16.00
CA GLY A 129 -5.80 2.63 16.97
C GLY A 129 -7.12 3.37 16.71
N GLY A 130 -7.82 3.72 17.79
CA GLY A 130 -9.03 4.52 17.70
C GLY A 130 -9.47 5.04 19.08
N GLY A 131 -10.25 6.13 19.08
CA GLY A 131 -10.93 6.64 20.28
C GLY A 131 -12.37 6.20 20.28
N THR A 132 -12.93 5.94 21.47
CA THR A 132 -14.35 5.68 21.67
C THR A 132 -14.94 6.76 22.56
N GLN A 133 -16.16 7.20 22.27
CA GLN A 133 -16.87 8.22 23.05
C GLN A 133 -18.37 7.98 22.99
N GLY A 134 -19.07 8.25 24.08
CA GLY A 134 -20.52 8.11 24.18
C GLY A 134 -20.97 7.44 25.47
N TYR A 135 -22.19 6.89 25.46
CA TYR A 135 -22.70 6.08 26.56
C TYR A 135 -21.99 4.72 26.63
N THR A 136 -22.04 4.05 27.77
CA THR A 136 -21.34 2.77 27.99
C THR A 136 -21.63 1.75 26.90
N THR A 137 -22.89 1.63 26.47
CA THR A 137 -23.30 0.70 25.40
C THR A 137 -22.71 1.09 24.05
N ASP A 138 -22.59 2.38 23.74
CA ASP A 138 -22.00 2.87 22.49
C ASP A 138 -20.49 2.62 22.47
N VAL A 139 -19.83 2.84 23.61
CA VAL A 139 -18.39 2.55 23.78
C VAL A 139 -18.12 1.07 23.60
N GLU A 140 -18.97 0.18 24.14
CA GLU A 140 -18.82 -1.26 23.99
C GLU A 140 -18.96 -1.70 22.51
N ILE A 141 -19.92 -1.14 21.78
CA ILE A 141 -20.11 -1.42 20.35
C ILE A 141 -18.87 -0.97 19.55
N GLN A 142 -18.39 0.24 19.79
CA GLN A 142 -17.20 0.79 19.11
C GLN A 142 -15.94 -0.02 19.45
N TYR A 143 -15.78 -0.44 20.70
CA TYR A 143 -14.66 -1.30 21.11
C TYR A 143 -14.68 -2.65 20.38
N LYS A 144 -15.85 -3.30 20.30
CA LYS A 144 -15.98 -4.57 19.57
C LYS A 144 -15.61 -4.42 18.09
N GLU A 145 -16.00 -3.31 17.47
CA GLU A 145 -15.64 -3.05 16.07
C GLU A 145 -14.14 -2.76 15.92
N LEU A 146 -13.54 -1.98 16.80
CA LEU A 146 -12.10 -1.75 16.79
C LEU A 146 -11.32 -3.07 16.95
N LYS A 147 -11.75 -3.91 17.90
CA LYS A 147 -11.16 -5.24 18.10
C LYS A 147 -11.29 -6.11 16.86
N ARG A 148 -12.46 -6.10 16.20
CA ARG A 148 -12.68 -6.84 14.95
C ARG A 148 -11.73 -6.39 13.85
N MET A 149 -11.49 -5.07 13.71
CA MET A 149 -10.56 -4.52 12.73
C MET A 149 -9.11 -4.92 13.03
N ASP A 150 -8.74 -4.92 14.30
CA ASP A 150 -7.42 -5.35 14.75
C ASP A 150 -7.18 -6.83 14.43
N ASP A 151 -8.12 -7.70 14.80
CA ASP A 151 -8.06 -9.14 14.51
C ASP A 151 -7.98 -9.42 13.00
N LEU A 152 -8.73 -8.65 12.19
CA LEU A 152 -8.68 -8.76 10.74
C LEU A 152 -7.31 -8.36 10.18
N GLY A 153 -6.74 -7.24 10.66
CA GLY A 153 -5.40 -6.80 10.26
C GLY A 153 -4.33 -7.84 10.58
N GLN A 154 -4.40 -8.45 11.77
CA GLN A 154 -3.50 -9.53 12.19
C GLN A 154 -3.64 -10.76 11.28
N ALA A 155 -4.87 -11.17 10.98
CA ALA A 155 -5.14 -12.31 10.09
C ALA A 155 -4.62 -12.07 8.66
N ILE A 156 -4.78 -10.86 8.13
CA ILE A 156 -4.24 -10.49 6.82
C ILE A 156 -2.70 -10.56 6.83
N LEU A 157 -2.06 -9.97 7.82
CA LEU A 157 -0.60 -10.03 7.93
C LEU A 157 -0.10 -11.47 8.08
N ALA A 158 -0.74 -12.29 8.92
CA ALA A 158 -0.37 -13.70 9.08
C ALA A 158 -0.46 -14.46 7.74
N LYS A 159 -1.55 -14.24 6.97
CA LYS A 159 -1.74 -14.83 5.64
C LYS A 159 -0.60 -14.50 4.67
N HIS A 160 -0.14 -13.25 4.66
CA HIS A 160 0.81 -12.79 3.66
C HIS A 160 2.28 -12.92 4.08
N THR A 161 2.57 -12.94 5.38
CA THR A 161 3.94 -13.05 5.90
C THR A 161 4.36 -14.49 6.18
N GLY A 162 3.41 -15.41 6.36
CA GLY A 162 3.66 -16.77 6.83
C GLY A 162 3.93 -16.85 8.33
N GLN A 163 3.82 -15.75 9.07
CA GLN A 163 3.87 -15.76 10.55
C GLN A 163 2.57 -16.31 11.12
N SER A 164 2.61 -16.87 12.34
CA SER A 164 1.39 -17.23 13.03
C SER A 164 0.61 -15.99 13.51
N VAL A 165 -0.70 -16.13 13.67
CA VAL A 165 -1.54 -15.02 14.21
C VAL A 165 -1.07 -14.64 15.62
N GLU A 166 -0.64 -15.62 16.41
CA GLU A 166 -0.12 -15.40 17.77
C GLU A 166 1.18 -14.57 17.74
N THR A 167 2.07 -14.84 16.76
CA THR A 167 3.30 -14.03 16.57
C THR A 167 2.95 -12.61 16.21
N ILE A 168 2.04 -12.41 15.25
CA ILE A 168 1.57 -11.07 14.83
C ILE A 168 0.91 -10.34 16.02
N ALA A 169 0.07 -11.04 16.80
CA ALA A 169 -0.61 -10.45 17.96
C ALA A 169 0.39 -9.99 19.03
N ALA A 170 1.41 -10.81 19.33
CA ALA A 170 2.48 -10.44 20.25
C ALA A 170 3.29 -9.22 19.76
N ASP A 171 3.57 -9.18 18.47
CA ASP A 171 4.27 -8.04 17.84
C ASP A 171 3.40 -6.77 17.79
N PHE A 172 2.05 -6.91 17.88
CA PHE A 172 1.09 -5.81 17.92
C PHE A 172 0.86 -5.24 19.33
N GLU A 173 1.40 -5.87 20.38
CA GLU A 173 1.31 -5.26 21.73
C GLU A 173 2.02 -3.91 21.82
N ARG A 174 2.98 -3.67 20.95
CA ARG A 174 3.78 -2.44 20.84
C ARG A 174 4.07 -2.12 19.38
N ASP A 175 4.49 -0.87 19.15
CA ASP A 175 5.01 -0.44 17.85
C ASP A 175 6.24 -1.27 17.46
N ARG A 176 6.22 -1.82 16.25
CA ARG A 176 7.35 -2.56 15.70
C ARG A 176 7.91 -1.85 14.46
N TRP A 177 9.10 -1.31 14.60
CA TRP A 177 9.84 -0.66 13.53
C TRP A 177 10.88 -1.61 12.94
N MET A 178 10.94 -1.66 11.64
CA MET A 178 11.84 -2.55 10.89
C MET A 178 12.53 -1.80 9.77
N ASP A 179 13.82 -2.07 9.57
CA ASP A 179 14.50 -1.77 8.34
C ASP A 179 14.12 -2.77 7.24
N ALA A 180 14.60 -2.56 6.03
CA ALA A 180 14.24 -3.37 4.87
C ALA A 180 14.65 -4.86 5.03
N GLU A 181 15.84 -5.14 5.60
CA GLU A 181 16.31 -6.51 5.78
C GLU A 181 15.53 -7.25 6.87
N THR A 182 15.22 -6.56 7.97
CA THR A 182 14.35 -7.12 9.03
C THR A 182 12.95 -7.39 8.50
N ALA A 183 12.38 -6.50 7.70
CA ALA A 183 11.07 -6.69 7.08
C ALA A 183 11.06 -7.89 6.10
N LYS A 184 12.16 -8.10 5.38
CA LYS A 184 12.33 -9.28 4.53
C LYS A 184 12.43 -10.57 5.37
N ALA A 185 13.24 -10.58 6.41
CA ALA A 185 13.35 -11.74 7.31
C ALA A 185 12.03 -12.07 7.99
N TYR A 186 11.19 -11.07 8.24
CA TYR A 186 9.85 -11.22 8.82
C TYR A 186 8.81 -11.76 7.82
N GLY A 187 9.04 -11.59 6.52
CA GLY A 187 8.12 -12.00 5.44
C GLY A 187 7.19 -10.91 4.93
N LEU A 188 7.38 -9.65 5.36
CA LEU A 188 6.60 -8.51 4.84
C LEU A 188 6.95 -8.16 3.41
N VAL A 189 8.21 -8.38 3.02
CA VAL A 189 8.70 -8.24 1.65
C VAL A 189 9.51 -9.45 1.23
N ASP A 190 9.66 -9.65 -0.07
CA ASP A 190 10.42 -10.77 -0.64
C ASP A 190 11.86 -10.37 -0.97
N GLN A 191 12.07 -9.09 -1.27
CA GLN A 191 13.34 -8.58 -1.77
C GLN A 191 13.68 -7.22 -1.16
N VAL A 192 14.98 -6.98 -0.98
CA VAL A 192 15.52 -5.64 -0.71
C VAL A 192 16.29 -5.19 -1.94
N SER A 193 15.88 -4.06 -2.51
CA SER A 193 16.52 -3.52 -3.70
C SER A 193 17.55 -2.47 -3.31
N ALA A 194 18.83 -2.81 -3.50
CA ALA A 194 19.95 -1.89 -3.43
C ALA A 194 20.31 -1.28 -4.82
N GLN A 195 19.69 -1.79 -5.89
CA GLN A 195 19.99 -1.37 -7.26
C GLN A 195 18.98 -0.35 -7.77
N SER A 196 19.42 0.51 -8.69
CA SER A 196 18.58 1.45 -9.40
C SER A 196 17.31 0.78 -9.93
N ILE A 197 16.16 1.40 -9.70
CA ILE A 197 14.92 1.06 -10.38
C ILE A 197 15.20 1.14 -11.88
N LYS A 198 15.43 -0.02 -12.52
CA LYS A 198 15.49 -0.04 -13.97
C LYS A 198 14.10 0.35 -14.45
N ALA A 199 14.01 1.44 -15.19
CA ALA A 199 12.79 1.79 -15.89
C ALA A 199 12.31 0.53 -16.64
N VAL A 200 11.05 0.17 -16.47
CA VAL A 200 10.35 -0.78 -17.32
C VAL A 200 10.16 -0.08 -18.66
N ALA A 201 11.22 -0.02 -19.43
CA ALA A 201 11.24 0.44 -20.80
C ALA A 201 12.01 -0.62 -21.57
N GLU A 202 11.25 -1.59 -22.05
CA GLU A 202 11.58 -2.36 -23.26
C GLU A 202 10.57 -3.52 -23.35
N GLY A 203 9.53 -3.29 -24.13
CA GLY A 203 8.56 -4.27 -24.57
C GLY A 203 7.63 -3.62 -25.59
#